data_9a2f1dd74bd903b83063f6103dc283cb
#
_entry.id   9a2f1dd74bd903b83063f6103dc283cb
#
_cell.length_a   1.000
_cell.length_b   1.000
_cell.length_c   1.000
_cell.angle_alpha   90.00
_cell.angle_beta   90.00
_cell.angle_gamma   90.00
#
_symmetry.space_group_name_H-M   'P 1'
#
loop_
_entity.id
_entity.type
_entity.pdbx_description
1 polymer ?
#
loop_
_entity_poly.entity_id
_entity_poly.type
_entity_poly.pdbx_seq_one_letter_code
_entity_poly.pdbx_strand_id
1 'polypeptide(L)'
;MAHRAVSRSALSRSIAVVLAAAVLGMPAVALADTAKEQELEARVAELEKLVKQLLAEKQAAPSPAPAPAPAPAAVAAAPAKPDAKPIQVATITPNAAPGTSFVFTGYAKVDGMWSDASDGELTESNAARDFYVPGGTPVGGLDEGSPDFDAHAKQTRIILGADTVLEGGDKLQTRFEFDFYGSSLGDQRVTNTYAPVLRHAYVQWRNWLVGQTWSNFQDPAVLVDSVDYIGATDGTVFVRQPQVRYTLGGFSLSVENPETTLTPYHGGTGGNQRITTDDSSLPDLTARYTWKGAWGHFSVAALARELKYQTTGTGAIDDSTWSAAGSLSGKFNLGKSDDIRYMLLAGNLGRYVGLNFVNDAVLDASGNLETIDGVAGYVAWRHVWSPKWRTNLYYAMQDYDNKSSLTGGLVNKSSESFSGNIWYTPLPKLDIGAEFRHAVRELENGDDGTLDRLQLTTKYSF
;
A
#
# COMPACT_ATOMS: atom_id res chain seq x y z
N MET A 1 -15.90 24.30 -34.56
CA MET A 1 -16.87 23.34 -34.01
C MET A 1 -16.89 22.11 -34.91
N ALA A 2 -16.14 21.12 -34.63
CA ALA A 2 -16.24 19.81 -35.26
C ALA A 2 -15.91 18.79 -34.14
N HIS A 3 -16.95 18.12 -33.65
CA HIS A 3 -16.80 16.96 -32.77
C HIS A 3 -16.02 15.89 -33.55
N ARG A 4 -14.76 15.67 -33.23
CA ARG A 4 -14.06 14.44 -33.59
C ARG A 4 -14.65 13.31 -32.76
N ALA A 5 -15.43 12.46 -33.39
CA ALA A 5 -15.79 11.17 -32.80
C ALA A 5 -14.50 10.35 -32.66
N VAL A 6 -14.04 10.16 -31.43
CA VAL A 6 -12.92 9.29 -31.11
C VAL A 6 -13.30 7.87 -31.52
N SER A 7 -12.61 7.34 -32.50
CA SER A 7 -12.66 5.93 -32.87
C SER A 7 -12.19 5.12 -31.64
N ARG A 8 -13.10 4.40 -31.02
CA ARG A 8 -12.79 3.43 -29.98
C ARG A 8 -11.86 2.38 -30.57
N SER A 9 -10.58 2.50 -30.24
CA SER A 9 -9.48 1.82 -30.88
C SER A 9 -9.50 0.29 -30.72
N ALA A 10 -8.67 -0.37 -31.51
CA ALA A 10 -8.47 -1.82 -31.54
C ALA A 10 -8.12 -2.44 -30.17
N LEU A 11 -7.62 -1.65 -29.23
CA LEU A 11 -7.22 -2.11 -27.89
C LEU A 11 -8.42 -2.60 -27.05
N SER A 12 -9.59 -1.91 -27.14
CA SER A 12 -10.80 -2.38 -26.45
C SER A 12 -11.27 -3.75 -27.00
N ARG A 13 -10.96 -4.04 -28.27
CA ARG A 13 -11.25 -5.34 -28.88
C ARG A 13 -10.20 -6.39 -28.49
N SER A 14 -8.93 -5.99 -28.36
CA SER A 14 -7.84 -6.89 -27.96
C SER A 14 -7.91 -7.25 -26.49
N ILE A 15 -8.24 -6.30 -25.61
CA ILE A 15 -8.42 -6.55 -24.18
C ILE A 15 -9.66 -7.40 -23.92
N ALA A 16 -10.75 -7.19 -24.66
CA ALA A 16 -11.93 -8.05 -24.58
C ALA A 16 -11.62 -9.49 -25.03
N VAL A 17 -10.74 -9.68 -26.00
CA VAL A 17 -10.28 -11.00 -26.46
C VAL A 17 -9.35 -11.65 -25.44
N VAL A 18 -8.46 -10.90 -24.80
CA VAL A 18 -7.56 -11.42 -23.74
C VAL A 18 -8.33 -11.77 -22.46
N LEU A 19 -9.31 -10.96 -22.06
CA LEU A 19 -10.19 -11.29 -20.94
C LEU A 19 -11.11 -12.49 -21.27
N ALA A 20 -11.63 -12.58 -22.51
CA ALA A 20 -12.38 -13.74 -22.95
C ALA A 20 -11.49 -15.00 -23.06
N ALA A 21 -10.23 -14.86 -23.47
CA ALA A 21 -9.27 -15.95 -23.50
C ALA A 21 -8.83 -16.40 -22.09
N ALA A 22 -8.73 -15.48 -21.13
CA ALA A 22 -8.44 -15.81 -19.73
C ALA A 22 -9.63 -16.53 -19.05
N VAL A 23 -10.86 -16.24 -19.47
CA VAL A 23 -12.07 -16.93 -18.97
C VAL A 23 -12.37 -18.20 -19.76
N LEU A 24 -12.00 -18.26 -21.05
CA LEU A 24 -12.21 -19.43 -21.93
C LEU A 24 -10.96 -20.32 -22.01
N GLY A 25 -9.81 -19.87 -21.50
CA GLY A 25 -8.55 -20.62 -21.43
C GLY A 25 -8.41 -21.46 -20.17
N MET A 26 -9.49 -21.76 -19.45
CA MET A 26 -9.48 -22.95 -18.60
C MET A 26 -9.24 -24.15 -19.51
N PRO A 27 -8.15 -24.90 -19.31
CA PRO A 27 -7.97 -26.12 -20.08
C PRO A 27 -9.18 -26.98 -19.83
N ALA A 28 -9.81 -27.42 -20.90
CA ALA A 28 -10.67 -28.59 -20.89
C ALA A 28 -9.79 -29.80 -20.52
N VAL A 29 -9.39 -29.90 -19.24
CA VAL A 29 -8.83 -31.08 -18.62
C VAL A 29 -9.99 -31.78 -17.95
N ALA A 30 -10.84 -32.28 -18.78
CA ALA A 30 -11.81 -33.29 -18.39
C ALA A 30 -12.07 -34.09 -19.66
N LEU A 31 -11.48 -35.25 -19.71
CA LEU A 31 -11.71 -36.43 -20.52
C LEU A 31 -10.40 -36.94 -21.18
N ALA A 32 -9.37 -37.12 -20.39
CA ALA A 32 -8.28 -38.01 -20.75
C ALA A 32 -7.56 -38.42 -19.47
N ASP A 33 -7.85 -39.56 -19.04
CA ASP A 33 -7.05 -40.50 -18.26
C ASP A 33 -7.78 -41.08 -17.05
N THR A 34 -8.93 -41.72 -17.29
CA THR A 34 -9.52 -42.66 -16.33
C THR A 34 -8.57 -43.79 -15.92
N ALA A 35 -7.60 -44.13 -16.74
CA ALA A 35 -6.56 -45.10 -16.40
C ALA A 35 -5.58 -44.56 -15.35
N LYS A 36 -5.23 -43.30 -15.42
CA LYS A 36 -4.28 -42.66 -14.49
C LYS A 36 -4.95 -42.30 -13.15
N GLU A 37 -6.22 -41.97 -13.18
CA GLU A 37 -7.03 -41.81 -11.96
C GLU A 37 -7.19 -43.15 -11.24
N GLN A 38 -7.47 -44.21 -11.94
CA GLN A 38 -7.56 -45.57 -11.36
C GLN A 38 -6.20 -46.04 -10.82
N GLU A 39 -5.09 -45.72 -11.48
CA GLU A 39 -3.76 -46.03 -10.97
C GLU A 39 -3.44 -45.22 -9.69
N LEU A 40 -3.82 -43.92 -9.63
CA LEU A 40 -3.66 -43.10 -8.45
C LEU A 40 -4.54 -43.55 -7.29
N GLU A 41 -5.78 -43.92 -7.54
CA GLU A 41 -6.67 -44.48 -6.51
C GLU A 41 -6.13 -45.83 -5.96
N ALA A 42 -5.61 -46.67 -6.83
CA ALA A 42 -4.99 -47.93 -6.41
C ALA A 42 -3.74 -47.66 -5.53
N ARG A 43 -2.87 -46.71 -5.88
CA ARG A 43 -1.72 -46.31 -5.05
C ARG A 43 -2.10 -45.70 -3.73
N VAL A 44 -3.17 -44.86 -3.68
CA VAL A 44 -3.70 -44.30 -2.44
C VAL A 44 -4.23 -45.41 -1.53
N ALA A 45 -4.98 -46.37 -2.07
CA ALA A 45 -5.49 -47.49 -1.28
C ALA A 45 -4.35 -48.37 -0.75
N GLU A 46 -3.27 -48.59 -1.51
CA GLU A 46 -2.07 -49.34 -1.08
C GLU A 46 -1.32 -48.58 0.05
N LEU A 47 -1.17 -47.26 -0.08
CA LEU A 47 -0.55 -46.43 0.96
C LEU A 47 -1.38 -46.39 2.24
N GLU A 48 -2.72 -46.31 2.15
CA GLU A 48 -3.58 -46.40 3.32
C GLU A 48 -3.48 -47.77 4.04
N LYS A 49 -3.34 -48.83 3.28
CA LYS A 49 -3.14 -50.19 3.83
C LYS A 49 -1.79 -50.31 4.55
N LEU A 50 -0.72 -49.74 3.98
CA LEU A 50 0.60 -49.69 4.58
C LEU A 50 0.63 -48.89 5.88
N VAL A 51 -0.04 -47.72 5.90
CA VAL A 51 -0.18 -46.87 7.09
C VAL A 51 -0.95 -47.59 8.21
N LYS A 52 -2.04 -48.28 7.86
CA LYS A 52 -2.78 -49.11 8.83
C LYS A 52 -1.95 -50.27 9.37
N GLN A 53 -1.11 -50.93 8.55
CA GLN A 53 -0.20 -51.98 8.98
C GLN A 53 0.88 -51.41 9.94
N LEU A 54 1.50 -50.30 9.63
CA LEU A 54 2.51 -49.66 10.49
C LEU A 54 1.93 -49.17 11.83
N LEU A 55 0.69 -48.70 11.83
CA LEU A 55 -0.01 -48.33 13.06
C LEU A 55 -0.33 -49.55 13.94
N ALA A 56 -0.74 -50.68 13.32
CA ALA A 56 -1.00 -51.92 14.02
C ALA A 56 0.29 -52.55 14.58
N GLU A 57 1.40 -52.49 13.85
CA GLU A 57 2.71 -52.96 14.28
C GLU A 57 3.28 -52.14 15.43
N LYS A 58 3.05 -50.83 15.41
CA LYS A 58 3.42 -49.91 16.51
C LYS A 58 2.58 -50.11 17.78
N GLN A 59 1.34 -50.61 17.66
CA GLN A 59 0.48 -50.98 18.79
C GLN A 59 0.75 -52.39 19.31
N ALA A 60 1.40 -53.28 18.54
CA ALA A 60 1.69 -54.64 18.90
C ALA A 60 3.10 -54.83 19.52
N ALA A 61 3.91 -53.77 19.62
CA ALA A 61 5.20 -53.83 20.32
C ALA A 61 5.02 -53.98 21.83
N PRO A 62 5.59 -55.00 22.49
CA PRO A 62 5.40 -55.25 23.94
C PRO A 62 6.08 -54.13 24.74
N SER A 63 5.30 -53.60 25.71
CA SER A 63 5.77 -52.63 26.70
C SER A 63 6.93 -53.23 27.51
N PRO A 64 8.03 -52.51 27.72
CA PRO A 64 9.12 -53.03 28.57
C PRO A 64 8.66 -53.13 30.03
N ALA A 65 9.09 -54.20 30.72
CA ALA A 65 8.81 -54.47 32.11
C ALA A 65 9.35 -53.37 33.06
N PRO A 66 8.70 -53.12 34.21
CA PRO A 66 9.09 -52.04 35.09
C PRO A 66 10.38 -52.37 35.86
N ALA A 67 11.36 -51.46 35.80
CA ALA A 67 12.56 -51.48 36.60
C ALA A 67 12.30 -50.98 38.04
N PRO A 68 13.07 -51.43 39.06
CA PRO A 68 12.81 -51.14 40.45
C PRO A 68 13.04 -49.67 40.83
N ALA A 69 12.25 -49.16 41.76
CA ALA A 69 12.18 -47.78 42.19
C ALA A 69 13.52 -47.27 42.78
N PRO A 70 13.99 -46.08 42.35
CA PRO A 70 15.00 -45.31 43.08
C PRO A 70 14.36 -44.31 44.06
N ALA A 71 15.15 -43.97 45.10
CA ALA A 71 14.82 -43.09 46.19
C ALA A 71 14.45 -41.64 45.79
N PRO A 72 13.86 -40.83 46.69
CA PRO A 72 13.20 -39.58 46.33
C PRO A 72 14.19 -38.53 45.83
N ALA A 73 14.09 -38.15 44.59
CA ALA A 73 14.82 -37.06 43.98
C ALA A 73 13.92 -35.85 43.74
N ALA A 74 14.53 -34.73 43.96
CA ALA A 74 14.10 -33.36 43.77
C ALA A 74 12.90 -33.07 42.81
N VAL A 75 12.14 -32.05 43.22
CA VAL A 75 11.03 -31.43 42.52
C VAL A 75 11.30 -31.33 41.00
N ALA A 76 10.53 -32.08 40.25
CA ALA A 76 10.58 -32.03 38.78
C ALA A 76 10.08 -30.66 38.27
N ALA A 77 10.96 -29.98 37.56
CA ALA A 77 10.61 -28.80 36.77
C ALA A 77 9.45 -29.13 35.82
N ALA A 78 8.54 -28.17 35.64
CA ALA A 78 7.43 -28.25 34.71
C ALA A 78 7.92 -28.62 33.29
N PRO A 79 7.11 -29.36 32.50
CA PRO A 79 7.50 -29.74 31.14
C PRO A 79 7.79 -28.52 30.33
N ALA A 80 8.99 -28.47 29.76
CA ALA A 80 9.42 -27.43 28.84
C ALA A 80 8.40 -27.33 27.68
N LYS A 81 7.97 -26.11 27.38
CA LYS A 81 7.22 -25.82 26.15
C LYS A 81 8.03 -26.34 24.93
N PRO A 82 7.34 -26.85 23.88
CA PRO A 82 8.01 -27.31 22.69
C PRO A 82 8.93 -26.22 22.14
N ASP A 83 10.16 -26.62 21.88
CA ASP A 83 11.31 -25.80 21.58
C ASP A 83 11.03 -24.71 20.55
N ALA A 84 11.23 -23.47 20.96
CA ALA A 84 11.47 -22.39 20.02
C ALA A 84 12.62 -22.82 19.09
N LYS A 85 12.42 -22.70 17.80
CA LYS A 85 13.40 -23.13 16.78
C LYS A 85 14.76 -22.54 17.14
N PRO A 86 15.86 -23.33 17.12
CA PRO A 86 17.18 -22.92 17.62
C PRO A 86 17.72 -21.60 17.07
N ILE A 87 17.35 -21.27 15.83
CA ILE A 87 17.72 -20.00 15.16
C ILE A 87 17.13 -18.75 15.84
N GLN A 88 16.10 -18.89 16.65
CA GLN A 88 15.40 -17.72 17.22
C GLN A 88 15.96 -17.24 18.56
N VAL A 89 16.76 -18.03 19.27
CA VAL A 89 17.10 -17.73 20.67
C VAL A 89 18.59 -17.48 20.89
N ALA A 90 19.47 -18.26 20.30
CA ALA A 90 20.89 -18.24 20.70
C ALA A 90 21.81 -17.47 19.74
N THR A 91 21.41 -17.29 18.47
CA THR A 91 22.33 -16.82 17.43
C THR A 91 22.12 -15.36 17.00
N ILE A 92 20.89 -14.84 17.16
CA ILE A 92 20.55 -13.50 16.61
C ILE A 92 20.66 -12.39 17.66
N THR A 93 20.37 -12.66 18.92
CA THR A 93 20.43 -11.64 19.98
C THR A 93 20.80 -12.24 21.33
N PRO A 94 22.07 -12.55 21.55
CA PRO A 94 22.54 -13.10 22.83
C PRO A 94 22.24 -12.21 24.04
N ASN A 95 21.96 -10.91 23.82
CA ASN A 95 21.67 -9.92 24.87
C ASN A 95 20.22 -9.42 24.87
N ALA A 96 19.29 -10.11 24.20
CA ALA A 96 17.89 -9.73 24.27
C ALA A 96 17.34 -9.91 25.70
N ALA A 97 16.52 -8.95 26.15
CA ALA A 97 15.86 -9.04 27.45
C ALA A 97 14.99 -10.30 27.54
N PRO A 98 14.91 -10.97 28.70
CA PRO A 98 13.98 -12.08 28.89
C PRO A 98 12.55 -11.69 28.48
N GLY A 99 11.81 -12.61 27.86
CA GLY A 99 10.45 -12.35 27.40
C GLY A 99 10.35 -11.62 26.06
N THR A 100 11.46 -11.46 25.34
CA THR A 100 11.47 -10.89 23.98
C THR A 100 11.16 -11.97 22.94
N SER A 101 10.22 -11.69 22.05
CA SER A 101 9.93 -12.45 20.83
C SER A 101 10.28 -11.62 19.60
N PHE A 102 10.84 -12.27 18.57
CA PHE A 102 11.23 -11.61 17.34
C PHE A 102 10.18 -11.82 16.26
N VAL A 103 9.93 -10.77 15.46
CA VAL A 103 9.07 -10.78 14.29
C VAL A 103 9.94 -10.78 13.05
N PHE A 104 9.77 -11.78 12.20
CA PHE A 104 10.29 -11.82 10.85
C PHE A 104 9.17 -12.30 9.95
N THR A 105 8.69 -11.41 9.08
CA THR A 105 7.61 -11.68 8.14
C THR A 105 7.74 -10.77 6.93
N GLY A 106 6.91 -11.00 5.94
CA GLY A 106 6.93 -10.21 4.73
C GLY A 106 6.29 -10.95 3.56
N TYR A 107 6.65 -10.55 2.37
CA TYR A 107 6.23 -11.25 1.15
C TYR A 107 7.20 -10.98 0.02
N ALA A 108 7.35 -11.96 -0.86
CA ALA A 108 7.88 -11.78 -2.20
C ALA A 108 6.72 -11.47 -3.14
N LYS A 109 6.85 -10.41 -3.94
CA LYS A 109 5.83 -10.01 -4.92
C LYS A 109 6.50 -9.66 -6.25
N VAL A 110 5.94 -10.20 -7.33
CA VAL A 110 6.36 -9.92 -8.70
C VAL A 110 5.16 -9.39 -9.45
N ASP A 111 5.35 -8.27 -10.13
CA ASP A 111 4.35 -7.59 -10.93
C ASP A 111 4.78 -7.55 -12.39
N GLY A 112 3.81 -7.70 -13.29
CA GLY A 112 3.94 -7.41 -14.72
C GLY A 112 2.78 -6.54 -15.13
N MET A 113 3.04 -5.47 -15.88
CA MET A 113 2.00 -4.52 -16.26
C MET A 113 2.16 -4.02 -17.68
N TRP A 114 1.01 -3.82 -18.34
CA TRP A 114 0.89 -3.15 -19.62
C TRP A 114 0.17 -1.84 -19.38
N SER A 115 0.79 -0.75 -19.79
CA SER A 115 0.26 0.62 -19.65
C SER A 115 0.14 1.26 -21.00
N ASP A 116 -0.98 1.93 -21.24
CA ASP A 116 -1.28 2.66 -22.47
C ASP A 116 -1.81 4.04 -22.11
N ALA A 117 -1.15 5.09 -22.60
CA ALA A 117 -1.52 6.47 -22.34
C ALA A 117 -2.02 7.13 -23.62
N SER A 118 -3.02 8.02 -23.51
CA SER A 118 -3.59 8.72 -24.68
C SER A 118 -2.66 9.79 -25.25
N ASP A 119 -1.74 10.34 -24.44
CA ASP A 119 -0.96 11.53 -24.74
C ASP A 119 0.54 11.31 -24.54
N GLY A 120 1.15 10.43 -25.33
CA GLY A 120 2.56 10.10 -25.25
C GLY A 120 2.85 8.87 -24.40
N GLU A 121 4.07 8.76 -23.87
CA GLU A 121 4.54 7.59 -23.12
C GLU A 121 4.84 7.93 -21.67
N LEU A 122 4.76 6.93 -20.79
CA LEU A 122 5.22 7.06 -19.42
C LEU A 122 6.73 7.31 -19.42
N THR A 123 7.14 8.38 -18.76
CA THR A 123 8.57 8.76 -18.68
C THR A 123 9.42 7.63 -18.13
N GLU A 124 10.54 7.33 -18.79
CA GLU A 124 11.51 6.34 -18.34
C GLU A 124 12.02 6.64 -16.92
N SER A 125 12.26 5.58 -16.16
CA SER A 125 12.74 5.67 -14.76
C SER A 125 11.79 6.43 -13.81
N ASN A 126 10.55 6.71 -14.23
CA ASN A 126 9.53 7.32 -13.39
C ASN A 126 8.79 6.25 -12.57
N ALA A 127 8.40 6.61 -11.35
CA ALA A 127 7.61 5.73 -10.49
C ALA A 127 6.26 5.34 -11.11
N ALA A 128 5.72 6.13 -12.05
CA ALA A 128 4.50 5.81 -12.78
C ALA A 128 4.61 4.54 -13.64
N ARG A 129 5.82 4.11 -14.00
CA ARG A 129 6.05 2.82 -14.66
C ARG A 129 5.97 1.63 -13.70
N ASP A 130 6.15 1.87 -12.39
CA ASP A 130 6.16 0.81 -11.37
C ASP A 130 4.79 0.60 -10.72
N PHE A 131 4.00 1.68 -10.57
CA PHE A 131 2.64 1.68 -10.00
C PHE A 131 1.90 2.93 -10.43
N TYR A 132 0.61 3.03 -10.15
CA TYR A 132 -0.19 4.19 -10.55
C TYR A 132 0.18 5.43 -9.73
N VAL A 133 0.63 6.46 -10.44
CA VAL A 133 0.91 7.81 -9.94
C VAL A 133 0.04 8.80 -10.73
N PRO A 134 -0.97 9.44 -10.14
CA PRO A 134 -1.89 10.32 -10.88
C PRO A 134 -1.18 11.40 -11.70
N GLY A 135 -0.23 12.10 -11.10
CA GLY A 135 0.58 13.13 -11.78
C GLY A 135 1.57 12.60 -12.82
N GLY A 136 1.71 11.28 -12.95
CA GLY A 136 2.56 10.63 -13.96
C GLY A 136 1.82 10.26 -15.25
N THR A 137 0.48 10.39 -15.29
CA THR A 137 -0.28 10.22 -16.52
C THR A 137 0.09 11.35 -17.50
N PRO A 138 0.58 11.07 -18.73
CA PRO A 138 0.93 12.08 -19.72
C PRO A 138 -0.29 12.91 -20.13
N VAL A 139 -0.09 14.20 -20.40
CA VAL A 139 -1.14 15.15 -20.83
C VAL A 139 -0.56 16.10 -21.87
N GLY A 140 -1.35 16.42 -22.88
CA GLY A 140 -0.99 17.43 -23.90
C GLY A 140 0.07 16.95 -24.89
N GLY A 141 0.22 15.65 -25.05
CA GLY A 141 1.06 15.03 -26.07
C GLY A 141 0.49 15.25 -27.47
N LEU A 142 1.36 15.24 -28.47
CA LEU A 142 0.98 15.40 -29.87
C LEU A 142 0.64 14.06 -30.54
N ASP A 143 1.10 12.96 -29.99
CA ASP A 143 0.96 11.63 -30.56
C ASP A 143 0.47 10.64 -29.49
N GLU A 144 -0.39 9.69 -29.88
CA GLU A 144 -0.72 8.53 -29.09
C GLU A 144 0.58 7.71 -28.88
N GLY A 145 0.90 7.41 -27.62
CA GLY A 145 2.00 6.52 -27.28
C GLY A 145 1.74 5.09 -27.73
N SER A 146 2.74 4.25 -27.57
CA SER A 146 2.59 2.80 -27.70
C SER A 146 2.47 2.17 -26.30
N PRO A 147 1.74 1.04 -26.16
CA PRO A 147 1.66 0.36 -24.87
C PRO A 147 3.04 -0.06 -24.36
N ASP A 148 3.36 0.35 -23.14
CA ASP A 148 4.56 -0.03 -22.41
C ASP A 148 4.34 -1.31 -21.63
N PHE A 149 5.37 -2.18 -21.61
CA PHE A 149 5.42 -3.33 -20.72
C PHE A 149 6.54 -3.16 -19.68
N ASP A 150 6.16 -3.25 -18.40
CA ASP A 150 7.09 -3.23 -17.28
C ASP A 150 6.91 -4.48 -16.40
N ALA A 151 8.00 -4.97 -15.83
CA ALA A 151 7.95 -6.05 -14.85
C ALA A 151 9.00 -5.86 -13.76
N HIS A 152 8.63 -6.07 -12.52
CA HIS A 152 9.54 -5.89 -11.38
C HIS A 152 9.11 -6.66 -10.13
N ALA A 153 10.01 -6.73 -9.14
CA ALA A 153 9.76 -7.28 -7.82
C ALA A 153 9.90 -6.23 -6.69
N LYS A 154 9.78 -4.94 -7.03
CA LYS A 154 10.07 -3.80 -6.11
C LYS A 154 9.14 -3.75 -4.89
N GLN A 155 7.93 -4.31 -4.98
CA GLN A 155 6.99 -4.35 -3.85
C GLN A 155 7.30 -5.47 -2.84
N THR A 156 8.27 -6.35 -3.13
CA THR A 156 8.76 -7.32 -2.15
C THR A 156 9.10 -6.61 -0.84
N ARG A 157 8.61 -7.14 0.29
CA ARG A 157 8.62 -6.44 1.58
C ARG A 157 9.14 -7.32 2.67
N ILE A 158 9.95 -6.74 3.55
CA ILE A 158 10.49 -7.37 4.73
C ILE A 158 10.09 -6.56 5.96
N ILE A 159 9.61 -7.25 6.98
CA ILE A 159 9.21 -6.69 8.27
C ILE A 159 10.00 -7.40 9.34
N LEU A 160 10.75 -6.63 10.11
CA LEU A 160 11.50 -7.08 11.28
C LEU A 160 10.96 -6.40 12.52
N GLY A 161 11.06 -7.06 13.67
CA GLY A 161 10.65 -6.44 14.92
C GLY A 161 11.02 -7.26 16.15
N ALA A 162 10.77 -6.66 17.30
CA ALA A 162 10.86 -7.32 18.60
C ALA A 162 9.71 -6.88 19.50
N ASP A 163 9.12 -7.82 20.19
CA ASP A 163 8.07 -7.62 21.19
C ASP A 163 8.59 -8.12 22.53
N THR A 164 8.81 -7.22 23.47
CA THR A 164 9.30 -7.54 24.83
C THR A 164 8.19 -7.31 25.84
N VAL A 165 7.90 -8.30 26.68
CA VAL A 165 7.04 -8.13 27.85
C VAL A 165 7.93 -7.71 29.02
N LEU A 166 7.72 -6.50 29.53
CA LEU A 166 8.43 -5.95 30.67
C LEU A 166 7.94 -6.57 32.01
N GLU A 167 8.72 -6.46 33.07
CA GLU A 167 8.39 -7.02 34.38
C GLU A 167 7.00 -6.60 34.92
N GLY A 168 6.54 -5.39 34.59
CA GLY A 168 5.21 -4.89 34.94
C GLY A 168 4.07 -5.38 34.02
N GLY A 169 4.34 -6.28 33.04
CA GLY A 169 3.36 -6.78 32.07
C GLY A 169 3.13 -5.87 30.88
N ASP A 170 3.73 -4.69 30.85
CA ASP A 170 3.69 -3.79 29.70
C ASP A 170 4.41 -4.38 28.50
N LYS A 171 3.95 -4.06 27.29
CA LYS A 171 4.60 -4.45 26.04
C LYS A 171 5.40 -3.30 25.47
N LEU A 172 6.66 -3.56 25.14
CA LEU A 172 7.51 -2.72 24.32
C LEU A 172 7.66 -3.38 22.97
N GLN A 173 7.29 -2.67 21.92
CA GLN A 173 7.30 -3.19 20.54
C GLN A 173 8.19 -2.34 19.65
N THR A 174 8.95 -2.98 18.79
CA THR A 174 9.69 -2.31 17.71
C THR A 174 9.32 -2.90 16.36
N ARG A 175 9.30 -2.09 15.34
CA ARG A 175 9.05 -2.52 13.95
C ARG A 175 9.95 -1.78 13.00
N PHE A 176 10.48 -2.54 12.02
CA PHE A 176 11.20 -2.05 10.86
C PHE A 176 10.57 -2.69 9.63
N GLU A 177 10.19 -1.87 8.66
CA GLU A 177 9.61 -2.34 7.41
C GLU A 177 10.27 -1.62 6.26
N PHE A 178 10.64 -2.36 5.23
CA PHE A 178 11.17 -1.81 3.99
C PHE A 178 10.74 -2.62 2.76
N ASP A 179 10.64 -1.93 1.64
CA ASP A 179 10.48 -2.48 0.30
C ASP A 179 11.48 -1.77 -0.65
N PHE A 180 11.29 -1.85 -1.97
CA PHE A 180 12.22 -1.32 -2.95
C PHE A 180 11.59 -0.24 -3.85
N TYR A 181 10.35 0.18 -3.55
CA TYR A 181 9.69 1.25 -4.28
C TYR A 181 10.22 2.63 -3.89
N GLY A 182 10.33 3.53 -4.91
CA GLY A 182 10.78 4.89 -4.71
C GLY A 182 12.28 5.02 -4.42
N SER A 183 13.06 3.95 -4.60
CA SER A 183 14.51 4.03 -4.54
C SER A 183 15.04 4.79 -5.77
N SER A 184 15.84 5.83 -5.52
CA SER A 184 16.63 6.50 -6.56
C SER A 184 17.91 5.74 -6.92
N LEU A 185 18.22 4.66 -6.20
CA LEU A 185 19.42 3.84 -6.38
C LEU A 185 19.06 2.54 -7.09
N GLY A 186 19.73 2.28 -8.20
CA GLY A 186 19.57 1.07 -8.99
C GLY A 186 18.78 1.30 -10.28
N ASP A 187 18.92 0.37 -11.21
CA ASP A 187 18.27 0.38 -12.51
C ASP A 187 17.94 -1.05 -13.01
N GLN A 188 17.17 -1.13 -14.10
CA GLN A 188 16.76 -2.38 -14.73
C GLN A 188 17.73 -2.89 -15.81
N ARG A 189 18.76 -2.13 -16.12
CA ARG A 189 19.60 -2.36 -17.30
C ARG A 189 20.32 -3.71 -17.33
N VAL A 190 20.74 -4.22 -16.16
CA VAL A 190 21.54 -5.46 -16.08
C VAL A 190 20.92 -6.48 -15.11
N THR A 191 20.77 -6.13 -13.83
CA THR A 191 20.39 -7.08 -12.78
C THR A 191 19.19 -6.63 -11.95
N ASN A 192 18.47 -5.60 -12.38
CA ASN A 192 17.35 -5.01 -11.63
C ASN A 192 17.71 -4.70 -10.17
N THR A 193 18.82 -4.01 -9.98
CA THR A 193 19.38 -3.69 -8.67
C THR A 193 18.68 -2.49 -8.05
N TYR A 194 18.03 -2.65 -6.91
CA TYR A 194 17.35 -1.59 -6.18
C TYR A 194 17.74 -1.58 -4.71
N ALA A 195 17.85 -0.38 -4.12
CA ALA A 195 18.12 -0.22 -2.70
C ALA A 195 16.83 -0.34 -1.87
N PRO A 196 16.92 -0.89 -0.66
CA PRO A 196 15.79 -0.89 0.28
C PRO A 196 15.38 0.54 0.67
N VAL A 197 14.08 0.80 0.76
CA VAL A 197 13.49 2.06 1.19
C VAL A 197 12.75 1.83 2.51
N LEU A 198 13.11 2.62 3.54
CA LEU A 198 12.51 2.53 4.86
C LEU A 198 11.07 3.03 4.83
N ARG A 199 10.14 2.15 5.19
CA ARG A 199 8.72 2.47 5.29
C ARG A 199 8.31 2.79 6.71
N HIS A 200 8.63 1.88 7.64
CA HIS A 200 8.32 2.01 9.05
C HIS A 200 9.58 1.74 9.88
N ALA A 201 9.79 2.59 10.88
CA ALA A 201 10.79 2.39 11.92
C ALA A 201 10.29 3.08 13.19
N TYR A 202 9.70 2.31 14.11
CA TYR A 202 9.12 2.89 15.31
C TYR A 202 9.23 1.97 16.52
N VAL A 203 9.11 2.63 17.69
CA VAL A 203 8.95 2.00 19.00
C VAL A 203 7.57 2.35 19.53
N GLN A 204 6.86 1.35 20.07
CA GLN A 204 5.58 1.55 20.75
C GLN A 204 5.65 0.99 22.17
N TRP A 205 5.27 1.82 23.15
CA TRP A 205 5.17 1.49 24.54
C TRP A 205 3.90 2.07 25.14
N ARG A 206 3.04 1.21 25.69
CA ARG A 206 1.71 1.59 26.16
C ARG A 206 0.93 2.36 25.08
N ASN A 207 0.57 3.61 25.40
CA ASN A 207 -0.20 4.50 24.54
C ASN A 207 0.67 5.34 23.58
N TRP A 208 2.00 5.28 23.73
CA TRP A 208 2.95 6.09 22.96
C TRP A 208 3.56 5.31 21.81
N LEU A 209 3.67 5.98 20.68
CA LEU A 209 4.43 5.54 19.52
C LEU A 209 5.40 6.66 19.16
N VAL A 210 6.68 6.31 18.95
CA VAL A 210 7.73 7.24 18.52
C VAL A 210 8.47 6.62 17.35
N GLY A 211 8.61 7.37 16.26
CA GLY A 211 9.32 6.95 15.05
C GLY A 211 8.55 7.17 13.78
N GLN A 212 9.06 6.65 12.67
CA GLN A 212 8.48 6.80 11.34
C GLN A 212 7.42 5.74 11.09
N THR A 213 6.20 6.17 10.80
CA THR A 213 5.09 5.31 10.38
C THR A 213 4.03 6.13 9.63
N TRP A 214 2.92 5.52 9.27
CA TRP A 214 1.78 6.23 8.70
C TRP A 214 1.42 7.46 9.53
N SER A 215 1.23 8.60 8.86
CA SER A 215 0.62 9.77 9.50
C SER A 215 -0.65 9.36 10.26
N ASN A 216 -0.90 10.00 11.40
CA ASN A 216 -2.15 9.79 12.14
C ASN A 216 -3.38 10.30 11.39
N PHE A 217 -3.19 11.16 10.38
CA PHE A 217 -4.24 11.58 9.45
C PHE A 217 -4.70 10.46 8.52
N GLN A 218 -3.86 9.45 8.25
CA GLN A 218 -4.18 8.25 7.46
C GLN A 218 -4.93 7.21 8.29
N ASP A 219 -5.96 6.60 7.71
CA ASP A 219 -6.63 5.38 8.21
C ASP A 219 -6.19 4.16 7.41
N PRO A 220 -5.18 3.40 7.83
CA PRO A 220 -4.68 2.25 7.07
C PRO A 220 -5.70 1.09 6.97
N ALA A 221 -6.73 1.08 7.82
CA ALA A 221 -7.72 0.00 7.83
C ALA A 221 -8.71 0.06 6.65
N VAL A 222 -8.76 1.21 5.95
CA VAL A 222 -9.62 1.39 4.77
C VAL A 222 -8.88 1.19 3.45
N LEU A 223 -7.56 0.97 3.45
CA LEU A 223 -6.80 0.73 2.23
C LEU A 223 -7.42 -0.39 1.40
N VAL A 224 -7.48 -0.18 0.10
CA VAL A 224 -8.07 -1.12 -0.86
C VAL A 224 -7.19 -2.38 -0.97
N ASP A 225 -7.80 -3.54 -1.15
CA ASP A 225 -7.08 -4.79 -1.45
C ASP A 225 -6.77 -4.84 -2.96
N SER A 226 -5.86 -3.96 -3.38
CA SER A 226 -5.46 -3.73 -4.77
C SER A 226 -4.30 -4.64 -5.19
N VAL A 227 -4.21 -4.93 -6.48
CA VAL A 227 -3.01 -5.52 -7.11
C VAL A 227 -1.91 -4.47 -7.21
N ASP A 228 -2.27 -3.22 -7.52
CA ASP A 228 -1.36 -2.07 -7.51
C ASP A 228 -0.82 -1.78 -6.10
N TYR A 229 0.22 -0.95 -6.01
CA TYR A 229 0.91 -0.66 -4.76
C TYR A 229 0.06 0.09 -3.73
N ILE A 230 -0.73 1.08 -4.19
CA ILE A 230 -1.58 1.92 -3.32
C ILE A 230 -3.06 1.59 -3.54
N GLY A 231 -3.45 1.40 -4.77
CA GLY A 231 -4.82 1.20 -5.21
C GLY A 231 -5.52 2.51 -5.55
N ALA A 232 -6.34 3.03 -4.66
CA ALA A 232 -7.12 4.25 -4.85
C ALA A 232 -6.27 5.52 -4.64
N THR A 233 -5.19 5.68 -5.42
CA THR A 233 -4.14 6.67 -5.18
C THR A 233 -4.67 8.10 -5.17
N ASP A 234 -5.60 8.45 -6.09
CA ASP A 234 -6.16 9.80 -6.21
C ASP A 234 -6.83 10.28 -4.91
N GLY A 235 -7.44 9.37 -4.15
CA GLY A 235 -8.17 9.70 -2.93
C GLY A 235 -7.52 9.22 -1.64
N THR A 236 -6.27 8.77 -1.67
CA THR A 236 -5.62 8.13 -0.52
C THR A 236 -4.59 9.06 0.12
N VAL A 237 -4.70 9.25 1.45
CA VAL A 237 -3.60 9.80 2.25
C VAL A 237 -2.47 8.77 2.27
N PHE A 238 -1.28 9.09 1.73
CA PHE A 238 -0.19 8.14 1.61
C PHE A 238 1.15 8.71 2.08
N VAL A 239 1.17 9.18 3.33
CA VAL A 239 2.34 9.80 3.95
C VAL A 239 2.80 8.98 5.15
N ARG A 240 4.08 8.73 5.23
CA ARG A 240 4.78 8.17 6.39
C ARG A 240 5.87 9.14 6.81
N GLN A 241 5.89 9.50 8.07
CA GLN A 241 6.85 10.46 8.59
C GLN A 241 7.20 10.19 10.05
N PRO A 242 8.37 10.66 10.53
CA PRO A 242 8.72 10.64 11.94
C PRO A 242 7.66 11.38 12.77
N GLN A 243 7.28 10.80 13.89
CA GLN A 243 6.21 11.34 14.73
C GLN A 243 6.32 10.87 16.18
N VAL A 244 5.67 11.60 17.06
CA VAL A 244 5.30 11.17 18.40
C VAL A 244 3.78 11.16 18.46
N ARG A 245 3.20 9.98 18.73
CA ARG A 245 1.75 9.77 18.78
C ARG A 245 1.32 9.23 20.14
N TYR A 246 0.25 9.79 20.68
CA TYR A 246 -0.45 9.24 21.83
C TYR A 246 -1.83 8.74 21.43
N THR A 247 -2.18 7.52 21.87
CA THR A 247 -3.47 6.89 21.57
C THR A 247 -4.15 6.44 22.84
N LEU A 248 -5.41 6.86 23.03
CA LEU A 248 -6.24 6.47 24.18
C LEU A 248 -7.63 6.06 23.70
N GLY A 249 -7.95 4.78 23.77
CA GLY A 249 -9.23 4.28 23.25
C GLY A 249 -9.37 4.53 21.74
N GLY A 250 -10.41 5.24 21.34
CA GLY A 250 -10.63 5.65 19.96
C GLY A 250 -9.90 6.90 19.53
N PHE A 251 -9.38 7.68 20.46
CA PHE A 251 -8.71 8.95 20.20
C PHE A 251 -7.21 8.79 20.00
N SER A 252 -6.65 9.51 19.06
CA SER A 252 -5.19 9.63 18.88
C SER A 252 -4.82 11.07 18.47
N LEU A 253 -3.68 11.53 18.99
CA LEU A 253 -3.07 12.82 18.70
C LEU A 253 -1.61 12.58 18.34
N SER A 254 -1.09 13.25 17.29
CA SER A 254 0.33 13.19 17.00
C SER A 254 0.90 14.53 16.56
N VAL A 255 2.21 14.68 16.82
CA VAL A 255 3.07 15.70 16.24
C VAL A 255 3.99 15.01 15.27
N GLU A 256 4.08 15.53 14.05
CA GLU A 256 4.69 14.85 12.90
C GLU A 256 5.70 15.78 12.23
N ASN A 257 6.69 15.21 11.53
CA ASN A 257 7.71 15.97 10.83
C ASN A 257 7.07 16.86 9.76
N PRO A 258 7.28 18.19 9.80
CA PRO A 258 6.73 19.09 8.82
C PRO A 258 7.57 19.05 7.52
N GLU A 259 6.93 19.39 6.41
CA GLU A 259 7.54 19.67 5.13
C GLU A 259 6.56 20.46 4.28
N THR A 260 7.01 21.44 3.51
CA THR A 260 6.16 22.28 2.68
C THR A 260 6.54 22.12 1.21
N THR A 261 5.54 21.96 0.35
CA THR A 261 5.73 21.91 -1.10
C THR A 261 5.05 23.11 -1.75
N LEU A 262 5.78 23.77 -2.65
CA LEU A 262 5.36 25.04 -3.23
C LEU A 262 5.45 25.04 -4.75
N THR A 263 4.50 25.70 -5.40
CA THR A 263 4.62 26.14 -6.79
C THR A 263 5.26 27.53 -6.83
N PRO A 264 6.38 27.72 -7.54
CA PRO A 264 6.96 29.04 -7.69
C PRO A 264 5.99 29.97 -8.42
N TYR A 265 6.13 31.29 -8.22
CA TYR A 265 5.37 32.29 -8.96
C TYR A 265 5.75 32.30 -10.44
N HIS A 266 4.77 32.21 -11.30
CA HIS A 266 4.95 32.19 -12.76
C HIS A 266 4.15 33.27 -13.51
N GLY A 267 3.40 34.11 -12.81
CA GLY A 267 2.58 35.14 -13.45
C GLY A 267 1.54 34.57 -14.42
N GLY A 268 1.02 33.39 -14.13
CA GLY A 268 0.04 32.70 -14.98
C GLY A 268 0.59 31.90 -16.17
N THR A 269 1.92 31.73 -16.29
CA THR A 269 2.56 31.06 -17.44
C THR A 269 3.35 29.78 -17.08
N GLY A 270 3.31 29.37 -15.84
CA GLY A 270 4.10 28.21 -15.34
C GLY A 270 3.39 26.86 -15.43
N GLY A 271 4.05 25.86 -14.89
CA GLY A 271 3.61 24.47 -14.87
C GLY A 271 3.82 23.81 -13.48
N ASN A 272 3.84 22.49 -13.45
CA ASN A 272 3.96 21.65 -12.24
C ASN A 272 5.35 21.66 -11.58
N GLN A 273 6.01 22.80 -11.53
CA GLN A 273 7.27 22.93 -10.83
C GLN A 273 7.06 22.87 -9.31
N ARG A 274 8.03 22.32 -8.60
CA ARG A 274 7.95 22.13 -7.16
C ARG A 274 9.22 22.59 -6.47
N ILE A 275 9.02 23.41 -5.43
CA ILE A 275 10.01 23.66 -4.39
C ILE A 275 9.59 22.82 -3.19
N THR A 276 10.52 22.11 -2.59
CA THR A 276 10.32 21.38 -1.34
C THR A 276 11.18 22.03 -0.28
N THR A 277 10.62 22.35 0.88
CA THR A 277 11.31 23.04 1.96
C THR A 277 10.93 22.47 3.33
N ASP A 278 11.89 22.45 4.24
CA ASP A 278 11.77 22.06 5.66
C ASP A 278 11.86 23.27 6.61
N ASP A 279 11.57 24.48 6.11
CA ASP A 279 11.67 25.73 6.86
C ASP A 279 10.63 25.90 7.99
N SER A 280 9.59 25.02 8.07
CA SER A 280 8.53 25.13 9.07
C SER A 280 9.09 25.09 10.49
N SER A 281 8.65 26.04 11.32
CA SER A 281 9.11 26.17 12.72
C SER A 281 8.34 25.26 13.68
N LEU A 282 7.15 24.80 13.27
CA LEU A 282 6.26 23.97 14.06
C LEU A 282 6.00 22.62 13.36
N PRO A 283 5.87 21.52 14.12
CA PRO A 283 5.50 20.23 13.55
C PRO A 283 4.06 20.24 13.03
N ASP A 284 3.75 19.37 12.06
CA ASP A 284 2.38 19.07 11.66
C ASP A 284 1.62 18.45 12.85
N LEU A 285 0.42 18.93 13.13
CA LEU A 285 -0.43 18.45 14.20
C LEU A 285 -1.60 17.65 13.61
N THR A 286 -1.81 16.42 14.08
CA THR A 286 -2.93 15.58 13.63
C THR A 286 -3.71 15.03 14.81
N ALA A 287 -5.03 14.98 14.66
CA ALA A 287 -5.94 14.36 15.62
C ALA A 287 -6.89 13.41 14.90
N ARG A 288 -7.19 12.25 15.47
CA ARG A 288 -8.15 11.30 14.92
C ARG A 288 -8.98 10.66 16.03
N TYR A 289 -10.25 10.44 15.74
CA TYR A 289 -11.13 9.62 16.56
C TYR A 289 -11.77 8.52 15.73
N THR A 290 -11.72 7.28 16.21
CA THR A 290 -12.24 6.08 15.54
C THR A 290 -13.27 5.39 16.40
N TRP A 291 -14.50 5.25 15.89
CA TRP A 291 -15.55 4.42 16.46
C TRP A 291 -15.51 3.05 15.81
N LYS A 292 -15.58 1.99 16.63
CA LYS A 292 -15.51 0.60 16.16
C LYS A 292 -16.70 -0.19 16.68
N GLY A 293 -17.17 -1.14 15.86
CA GLY A 293 -18.26 -2.05 16.21
C GLY A 293 -18.26 -3.31 15.34
N ALA A 294 -19.21 -4.19 15.53
CA ALA A 294 -19.38 -5.37 14.69
C ALA A 294 -19.69 -5.02 13.21
N TRP A 295 -20.23 -3.84 12.98
CA TRP A 295 -20.50 -3.29 11.64
C TRP A 295 -19.24 -2.81 10.89
N GLY A 296 -18.12 -2.67 11.58
CA GLY A 296 -16.87 -2.14 11.04
C GLY A 296 -16.33 -0.98 11.87
N HIS A 297 -15.87 0.10 11.22
CA HIS A 297 -15.43 1.31 11.89
C HIS A 297 -15.73 2.57 11.06
N PHE A 298 -15.73 3.71 11.78
CA PHE A 298 -15.80 5.05 11.22
C PHE A 298 -14.76 5.92 11.92
N SER A 299 -14.04 6.75 11.17
CA SER A 299 -13.01 7.64 11.68
C SER A 299 -13.21 9.06 11.17
N VAL A 300 -12.93 10.02 12.04
CA VAL A 300 -12.79 11.45 11.70
C VAL A 300 -11.38 11.86 12.05
N ALA A 301 -10.69 12.55 11.15
CA ALA A 301 -9.36 13.08 11.41
C ALA A 301 -9.24 14.53 10.96
N ALA A 302 -8.36 15.27 11.64
CA ALA A 302 -8.00 16.64 11.33
C ALA A 302 -6.47 16.77 11.26
N LEU A 303 -6.01 17.66 10.40
CA LEU A 303 -4.62 18.04 10.18
C LEU A 303 -4.52 19.56 10.25
N ALA A 304 -3.52 20.10 10.98
CA ALA A 304 -3.16 21.50 11.00
C ALA A 304 -1.64 21.64 10.80
N ARG A 305 -1.22 22.57 9.94
CA ARG A 305 0.16 22.73 9.51
C ARG A 305 0.57 24.20 9.40
N GLU A 306 1.79 24.50 9.76
CA GLU A 306 2.49 25.70 9.31
C GLU A 306 3.14 25.39 7.96
N LEU A 307 2.82 26.14 6.93
CA LEU A 307 3.54 26.16 5.65
C LEU A 307 4.51 27.33 5.70
N LYS A 308 5.80 27.08 5.45
CA LYS A 308 6.81 28.14 5.53
C LYS A 308 7.81 28.00 4.38
N TYR A 309 8.26 29.14 3.88
CA TYR A 309 9.34 29.22 2.93
C TYR A 309 10.27 30.36 3.28
N GLN A 310 11.55 30.06 3.41
CA GLN A 310 12.58 31.02 3.77
C GLN A 310 13.80 30.88 2.83
N THR A 311 14.21 32.02 2.27
CA THR A 311 15.44 32.10 1.47
C THR A 311 16.39 33.17 2.03
N THR A 312 17.60 33.16 1.56
CA THR A 312 18.64 34.13 1.99
C THR A 312 19.20 34.91 0.80
N GLY A 313 19.74 36.08 1.03
CA GLY A 313 20.36 36.92 0.01
C GLY A 313 19.50 38.08 -0.47
N THR A 314 19.86 38.65 -1.62
CA THR A 314 19.10 39.78 -2.21
C THR A 314 17.77 39.29 -2.75
N GLY A 315 16.66 39.88 -2.32
CA GLY A 315 15.32 39.42 -2.65
C GLY A 315 14.88 38.21 -1.82
N ALA A 316 15.42 38.04 -0.61
CA ALA A 316 15.05 37.00 0.30
C ALA A 316 13.54 36.98 0.57
N ILE A 317 12.98 35.81 0.60
CA ILE A 317 11.58 35.51 0.99
C ILE A 317 11.62 34.99 2.42
N ASP A 318 10.70 35.42 3.27
CA ASP A 318 10.45 34.86 4.60
C ASP A 318 8.96 35.00 4.87
N ASP A 319 8.18 33.98 4.53
CA ASP A 319 6.74 33.96 4.72
C ASP A 319 6.26 32.63 5.25
N SER A 320 5.18 32.69 6.04
CA SER A 320 4.50 31.51 6.59
C SER A 320 2.99 31.71 6.64
N THR A 321 2.27 30.61 6.42
CA THR A 321 0.81 30.59 6.51
C THR A 321 0.35 29.30 7.18
N TRP A 322 -0.85 29.33 7.76
CA TRP A 322 -1.49 28.14 8.34
C TRP A 322 -2.39 27.46 7.34
N SER A 323 -2.38 26.15 7.36
CA SER A 323 -3.27 25.31 6.56
C SER A 323 -3.93 24.23 7.40
N ALA A 324 -5.08 23.73 6.95
CA ALA A 324 -5.82 22.67 7.61
C ALA A 324 -6.48 21.73 6.60
N ALA A 325 -6.68 20.47 7.02
CA ALA A 325 -7.46 19.50 6.27
C ALA A 325 -8.27 18.60 7.20
N GLY A 326 -9.37 18.05 6.68
CA GLY A 326 -10.23 17.10 7.34
C GLY A 326 -10.36 15.80 6.57
N SER A 327 -10.58 14.69 7.29
CA SER A 327 -10.82 13.36 6.73
C SER A 327 -11.99 12.66 7.41
N LEU A 328 -12.84 12.03 6.60
CA LEU A 328 -13.83 11.05 7.02
C LEU A 328 -13.50 9.73 6.36
N SER A 329 -13.31 8.67 7.13
CA SER A 329 -12.96 7.37 6.59
C SER A 329 -13.68 6.24 7.32
N GLY A 330 -13.83 5.11 6.69
CA GLY A 330 -14.46 3.98 7.33
C GLY A 330 -14.50 2.73 6.49
N LYS A 331 -14.85 1.64 7.17
CA LYS A 331 -15.11 0.34 6.58
C LYS A 331 -16.39 -0.22 7.16
N PHE A 332 -17.35 -0.56 6.30
CA PHE A 332 -18.60 -1.20 6.68
C PHE A 332 -18.63 -2.64 6.18
N ASN A 333 -18.87 -3.58 7.10
CA ASN A 333 -19.08 -4.97 6.77
C ASN A 333 -20.53 -5.19 6.32
N LEU A 334 -20.75 -5.70 5.12
CA LEU A 334 -22.03 -6.03 4.55
C LEU A 334 -22.21 -7.56 4.54
N GLY A 335 -22.81 -8.10 5.60
CA GLY A 335 -22.94 -9.54 5.77
C GLY A 335 -21.58 -10.21 6.05
N LYS A 336 -21.33 -11.39 5.41
CA LYS A 336 -20.13 -12.20 5.64
C LYS A 336 -19.09 -12.08 4.51
N SER A 337 -19.51 -11.62 3.35
CA SER A 337 -18.71 -11.68 2.11
C SER A 337 -18.30 -10.33 1.57
N ASP A 338 -18.97 -9.28 1.99
CA ASP A 338 -18.78 -7.94 1.44
C ASP A 338 -18.28 -6.95 2.48
N ASP A 339 -17.48 -6.01 2.03
CA ASP A 339 -17.17 -4.79 2.77
C ASP A 339 -17.12 -3.58 1.81
N ILE A 340 -17.51 -2.43 2.33
CA ILE A 340 -17.34 -1.14 1.67
C ILE A 340 -16.33 -0.34 2.48
N ARG A 341 -15.36 0.24 1.80
CA ARG A 341 -14.32 1.12 2.35
C ARG A 341 -14.40 2.47 1.66
N TYR A 342 -14.13 3.53 2.40
CA TYR A 342 -14.13 4.88 1.84
C TYR A 342 -13.20 5.80 2.62
N MET A 343 -12.77 6.84 1.95
CA MET A 343 -12.06 7.98 2.50
C MET A 343 -12.53 9.23 1.75
N LEU A 344 -12.90 10.27 2.48
CA LEU A 344 -13.30 11.59 1.96
C LEU A 344 -12.45 12.65 2.64
N LEU A 345 -11.89 13.54 1.86
CA LEU A 345 -10.87 14.50 2.28
C LEU A 345 -11.24 15.89 1.77
N ALA A 346 -10.99 16.91 2.57
CA ALA A 346 -11.17 18.30 2.16
C ALA A 346 -10.19 19.23 2.89
N GLY A 347 -9.79 20.32 2.23
CA GLY A 347 -8.88 21.37 2.74
C GLY A 347 -7.54 21.35 2.01
N ASN A 348 -6.48 21.79 2.67
CA ASN A 348 -5.13 21.77 2.12
C ASN A 348 -4.56 20.35 2.17
N LEU A 349 -4.71 19.61 1.07
CA LEU A 349 -4.36 18.19 0.99
C LEU A 349 -2.92 17.98 0.52
N GLY A 350 -2.45 18.81 -0.42
CA GLY A 350 -1.07 18.91 -0.93
C GLY A 350 -0.26 17.61 -0.91
N ARG A 351 0.85 17.63 -0.21
CA ARG A 351 1.75 16.46 -0.11
C ARG A 351 1.15 15.21 0.55
N TYR A 352 0.02 15.34 1.25
CA TYR A 352 -0.61 14.22 1.96
C TYR A 352 -1.38 13.27 1.05
N VAL A 353 -1.89 13.77 -0.09
CA VAL A 353 -2.82 13.02 -0.95
C VAL A 353 -2.29 12.90 -2.39
N GLY A 354 -2.68 11.84 -3.07
CA GLY A 354 -2.37 11.63 -4.49
C GLY A 354 -0.88 11.56 -4.81
N LEU A 355 -0.03 11.24 -3.83
CA LEU A 355 1.44 11.28 -3.94
C LEU A 355 1.96 12.70 -4.25
N ASN A 356 1.41 13.71 -3.59
CA ASN A 356 1.72 15.11 -3.82
C ASN A 356 1.36 15.52 -5.27
N PHE A 357 0.13 15.24 -5.66
CA PHE A 357 -0.40 15.57 -7.00
C PHE A 357 -0.40 17.08 -7.23
N VAL A 358 -0.81 17.87 -6.22
CA VAL A 358 -0.74 19.33 -6.18
C VAL A 358 0.14 19.76 -5.00
N ASN A 359 0.84 20.89 -5.11
CA ASN A 359 1.64 21.45 -4.03
C ASN A 359 0.75 22.02 -2.90
N ASP A 360 1.30 22.21 -1.70
CA ASP A 360 0.59 22.75 -0.55
C ASP A 360 0.19 24.22 -0.76
N ALA A 361 1.04 25.00 -1.44
CA ALA A 361 0.82 26.41 -1.70
C ALA A 361 1.49 26.87 -3.00
N VAL A 362 1.19 28.10 -3.40
CA VAL A 362 1.86 28.82 -4.50
C VAL A 362 2.42 30.15 -3.96
N LEU A 363 3.52 30.60 -4.52
CA LEU A 363 4.05 31.94 -4.25
C LEU A 363 3.34 33.01 -5.09
N ASP A 364 3.02 34.15 -4.49
CA ASP A 364 2.61 35.34 -5.23
C ASP A 364 3.83 36.13 -5.76
N ALA A 365 3.59 37.23 -6.48
CA ALA A 365 4.64 38.10 -7.02
C ALA A 365 5.50 38.79 -5.94
N SER A 366 5.03 38.85 -4.71
CA SER A 366 5.71 39.45 -3.57
C SER A 366 6.43 38.43 -2.70
N GLY A 367 6.29 37.14 -3.00
CA GLY A 367 6.86 36.04 -2.24
C GLY A 367 5.97 35.54 -1.09
N ASN A 368 4.70 35.96 -1.01
CA ASN A 368 3.78 35.45 0.00
C ASN A 368 3.22 34.07 -0.43
N LEU A 369 2.90 33.26 0.59
CA LEU A 369 2.33 31.94 0.42
C LEU A 369 0.79 31.98 0.32
N GLU A 370 0.25 31.44 -0.74
CA GLU A 370 -1.17 31.26 -0.96
C GLU A 370 -1.51 29.76 -1.00
N THR A 371 -2.32 29.29 -0.04
CA THR A 371 -2.68 27.87 0.08
C THR A 371 -3.49 27.38 -1.11
N ILE A 372 -3.30 26.09 -1.48
CA ILE A 372 -4.09 25.42 -2.50
C ILE A 372 -4.94 24.36 -1.80
N ASP A 373 -6.25 24.60 -1.74
CA ASP A 373 -7.20 23.67 -1.14
C ASP A 373 -7.85 22.77 -2.19
N GLY A 374 -8.42 21.67 -1.75
CA GLY A 374 -9.08 20.74 -2.64
C GLY A 374 -9.92 19.72 -1.91
N VAL A 375 -10.51 18.83 -2.68
CA VAL A 375 -11.26 17.67 -2.23
C VAL A 375 -10.68 16.42 -2.85
N ALA A 376 -10.71 15.32 -2.12
CA ALA A 376 -10.28 14.02 -2.64
C ALA A 376 -11.02 12.89 -1.93
N GLY A 377 -11.03 11.72 -2.53
CA GLY A 377 -11.62 10.58 -1.85
C GLY A 377 -11.76 9.38 -2.74
N TYR A 378 -12.19 8.28 -2.12
CA TYR A 378 -12.51 7.06 -2.84
C TYR A 378 -13.61 6.28 -2.13
N VAL A 379 -14.21 5.38 -2.90
CA VAL A 379 -15.08 4.32 -2.43
C VAL A 379 -14.63 3.01 -3.06
N ALA A 380 -14.61 1.94 -2.26
CA ALA A 380 -14.24 0.60 -2.70
C ALA A 380 -15.22 -0.43 -2.16
N TRP A 381 -15.62 -1.36 -3.02
CA TRP A 381 -16.38 -2.54 -2.64
C TRP A 381 -15.50 -3.76 -2.81
N ARG A 382 -15.47 -4.61 -1.77
CA ARG A 382 -14.80 -5.90 -1.79
C ARG A 382 -15.81 -7.01 -1.61
N HIS A 383 -15.72 -8.03 -2.46
CA HIS A 383 -16.54 -9.25 -2.38
C HIS A 383 -15.66 -10.50 -2.30
N VAL A 384 -16.00 -11.41 -1.38
CA VAL A 384 -15.35 -12.71 -1.23
C VAL A 384 -16.30 -13.80 -1.77
N TRP A 385 -16.01 -14.27 -2.97
CA TRP A 385 -16.79 -15.33 -3.65
C TRP A 385 -16.62 -16.69 -2.96
N SER A 386 -15.42 -16.96 -2.48
CA SER A 386 -15.04 -18.21 -1.81
C SER A 386 -13.75 -17.99 -1.03
N PRO A 387 -13.29 -18.96 -0.21
CA PRO A 387 -11.99 -18.86 0.46
C PRO A 387 -10.79 -18.67 -0.49
N LYS A 388 -10.97 -18.94 -1.79
CA LYS A 388 -9.92 -18.83 -2.81
C LYS A 388 -10.09 -17.64 -3.75
N TRP A 389 -11.24 -17.02 -3.83
CA TRP A 389 -11.54 -15.98 -4.81
C TRP A 389 -12.14 -14.74 -4.15
N ARG A 390 -11.59 -13.57 -4.48
CA ARG A 390 -12.11 -12.27 -4.06
C ARG A 390 -11.92 -11.24 -5.15
N THR A 391 -12.77 -10.23 -5.15
CA THR A 391 -12.80 -9.13 -6.13
C THR A 391 -12.91 -7.82 -5.38
N ASN A 392 -12.27 -6.76 -5.92
CA ASN A 392 -12.50 -5.40 -5.49
C ASN A 392 -12.84 -4.54 -6.71
N LEU A 393 -13.79 -3.61 -6.52
CA LEU A 393 -14.09 -2.54 -7.46
C LEU A 393 -13.95 -1.23 -6.69
N TYR A 394 -13.29 -0.24 -7.27
CA TYR A 394 -13.11 1.04 -6.60
C TYR A 394 -12.97 2.19 -7.58
N TYR A 395 -13.44 3.34 -7.11
CA TYR A 395 -13.33 4.62 -7.78
C TYR A 395 -12.68 5.62 -6.83
N ALA A 396 -11.75 6.42 -7.33
CA ALA A 396 -11.03 7.45 -6.60
C ALA A 396 -10.96 8.73 -7.42
N MET A 397 -10.95 9.88 -6.73
CA MET A 397 -10.85 11.19 -7.37
C MET A 397 -10.16 12.20 -6.47
N GLN A 398 -9.61 13.24 -7.09
CA GLN A 398 -9.16 14.47 -6.44
C GLN A 398 -9.35 15.66 -7.38
N ASP A 399 -9.64 16.83 -6.78
CA ASP A 399 -9.85 18.09 -7.49
C ASP A 399 -9.37 19.25 -6.61
N TYR A 400 -8.69 20.24 -7.19
CA TYR A 400 -8.03 21.31 -6.47
C TYR A 400 -8.38 22.69 -7.03
N ASP A 401 -8.50 23.66 -6.15
CA ASP A 401 -8.76 25.08 -6.46
C ASP A 401 -7.43 25.83 -6.59
N ASN A 402 -6.77 25.63 -7.73
CA ASN A 402 -5.53 26.34 -8.04
C ASN A 402 -5.79 27.82 -8.34
N LYS A 403 -4.87 28.67 -7.92
CA LYS A 403 -4.86 30.09 -8.29
C LYS A 403 -4.14 30.26 -9.64
N SER A 404 -4.81 29.94 -10.73
CA SER A 404 -4.22 29.87 -12.07
C SER A 404 -3.56 31.17 -12.54
N SER A 405 -3.98 32.34 -11.98
CA SER A 405 -3.29 33.62 -12.20
C SER A 405 -1.88 33.67 -11.60
N LEU A 406 -1.57 32.81 -10.62
CA LEU A 406 -0.26 32.68 -9.99
C LEU A 406 0.48 31.46 -10.54
N THR A 407 -0.19 30.32 -10.63
CA THR A 407 0.41 29.04 -11.05
C THR A 407 0.56 28.89 -12.56
N GLY A 408 -0.30 29.50 -13.36
CA GLY A 408 -0.48 29.20 -14.77
C GLY A 408 -1.43 28.00 -15.00
N GLY A 409 -1.71 27.72 -16.28
CA GLY A 409 -2.66 26.69 -16.69
C GLY A 409 -2.08 25.29 -16.85
N LEU A 410 -0.76 25.10 -16.69
CA LEU A 410 -0.11 23.79 -16.88
C LEU A 410 0.09 23.02 -15.57
N VAL A 411 -0.59 23.43 -14.49
CA VAL A 411 -0.60 22.71 -13.22
C VAL A 411 -1.72 21.68 -13.19
N ASN A 412 -1.56 20.64 -12.36
CA ASN A 412 -2.60 19.64 -12.13
C ASN A 412 -3.85 20.28 -11.52
N LYS A 413 -5.01 20.02 -12.10
CA LYS A 413 -6.32 20.40 -11.56
C LYS A 413 -6.99 19.22 -10.90
N SER A 414 -7.22 18.16 -11.63
CA SER A 414 -7.94 16.99 -11.15
C SER A 414 -7.35 15.68 -11.65
N SER A 415 -7.63 14.61 -10.95
CA SER A 415 -7.49 13.24 -11.46
C SER A 415 -8.57 12.34 -10.90
N GLU A 416 -8.93 11.33 -11.67
CA GLU A 416 -9.84 10.29 -11.25
C GLU A 416 -9.42 8.93 -11.81
N SER A 417 -9.77 7.86 -11.10
CA SER A 417 -9.52 6.51 -11.59
C SER A 417 -10.61 5.53 -11.17
N PHE A 418 -10.91 4.60 -12.07
CA PHE A 418 -11.73 3.42 -11.80
C PHE A 418 -10.87 2.17 -11.94
N SER A 419 -10.98 1.24 -10.99
CA SER A 419 -10.24 -0.01 -11.03
C SER A 419 -11.09 -1.20 -10.60
N GLY A 420 -10.77 -2.34 -11.19
CA GLY A 420 -11.36 -3.61 -10.81
C GLY A 420 -10.34 -4.73 -10.81
N ASN A 421 -10.36 -5.58 -9.78
CA ASN A 421 -9.43 -6.69 -9.68
C ASN A 421 -10.11 -8.01 -9.31
N ILE A 422 -9.36 -9.07 -9.56
CA ILE A 422 -9.68 -10.41 -9.09
C ILE A 422 -8.42 -11.04 -8.50
N TRP A 423 -8.59 -11.68 -7.34
CA TRP A 423 -7.54 -12.42 -6.65
C TRP A 423 -7.89 -13.90 -6.56
N TYR A 424 -6.89 -14.73 -6.81
CA TYR A 424 -6.94 -16.19 -6.63
C TYR A 424 -5.88 -16.62 -5.61
N THR A 425 -6.33 -17.30 -4.54
CA THR A 425 -5.46 -17.84 -3.48
C THR A 425 -5.47 -19.38 -3.55
N PRO A 426 -4.67 -19.99 -4.45
CA PRO A 426 -4.65 -21.45 -4.63
C PRO A 426 -4.19 -22.20 -3.38
N LEU A 427 -3.21 -21.64 -2.68
CA LEU A 427 -2.60 -22.16 -1.46
C LEU A 427 -2.59 -21.08 -0.39
N PRO A 428 -2.57 -21.44 0.91
CA PRO A 428 -2.41 -20.46 1.98
C PRO A 428 -1.21 -19.54 1.73
N LYS A 429 -1.41 -18.22 1.83
CA LYS A 429 -0.39 -17.17 1.66
C LYS A 429 0.14 -16.98 0.23
N LEU A 430 -0.30 -17.74 -0.77
CA LEU A 430 0.01 -17.51 -2.18
C LEU A 430 -1.19 -16.86 -2.84
N ASP A 431 -1.03 -15.63 -3.29
CA ASP A 431 -2.03 -14.86 -4.03
C ASP A 431 -1.55 -14.63 -5.47
N ILE A 432 -2.45 -14.81 -6.42
CA ILE A 432 -2.29 -14.44 -7.83
C ILE A 432 -3.39 -13.42 -8.12
N GLY A 433 -3.06 -12.28 -8.69
CA GLY A 433 -4.00 -11.20 -8.93
C GLY A 433 -3.91 -10.62 -10.33
N ALA A 434 -5.05 -10.12 -10.81
CA ALA A 434 -5.15 -9.31 -12.01
C ALA A 434 -5.98 -8.06 -11.70
N GLU A 435 -5.56 -6.89 -12.18
CA GLU A 435 -6.26 -5.62 -12.00
C GLU A 435 -6.23 -4.81 -13.29
N PHE A 436 -7.36 -4.26 -13.64
CA PHE A 436 -7.47 -3.26 -14.69
C PHE A 436 -7.79 -1.90 -14.06
N ARG A 437 -7.15 -0.86 -14.59
CA ARG A 437 -7.35 0.54 -14.22
C ARG A 437 -7.55 1.38 -15.45
N HIS A 438 -8.54 2.29 -15.38
CA HIS A 438 -8.68 3.44 -16.24
C HIS A 438 -8.54 4.70 -15.39
N ALA A 439 -7.65 5.61 -15.78
CA ALA A 439 -7.40 6.85 -15.06
C ALA A 439 -7.41 8.04 -16.02
N VAL A 440 -7.83 9.19 -15.50
CA VAL A 440 -7.86 10.48 -16.22
C VAL A 440 -7.12 11.50 -15.37
N ARG A 441 -6.33 12.37 -16.00
CA ARG A 441 -5.69 13.54 -15.41
C ARG A 441 -6.02 14.77 -16.23
N GLU A 442 -6.39 15.86 -15.57
CA GLU A 442 -6.72 17.16 -16.18
C GLU A 442 -5.81 18.26 -15.61
N LEU A 443 -5.42 19.19 -16.48
CA LEU A 443 -4.69 20.42 -16.12
C LEU A 443 -5.66 21.61 -16.06
N GLU A 444 -5.22 22.72 -15.44
CA GLU A 444 -6.03 23.94 -15.32
C GLU A 444 -6.38 24.61 -16.65
N ASN A 445 -5.62 24.38 -17.72
CA ASN A 445 -5.93 24.88 -19.06
C ASN A 445 -6.98 24.03 -19.81
N GLY A 446 -7.45 22.93 -19.21
CA GLY A 446 -8.42 22.02 -19.78
C GLY A 446 -7.83 20.92 -20.66
N ASP A 447 -6.50 20.80 -20.76
CA ASP A 447 -5.88 19.65 -21.38
C ASP A 447 -6.02 18.44 -20.47
N ASP A 448 -6.35 17.28 -21.02
CA ASP A 448 -6.48 16.02 -20.29
C ASP A 448 -5.68 14.89 -20.95
N GLY A 449 -5.46 13.82 -20.18
CA GLY A 449 -4.84 12.61 -20.68
C GLY A 449 -5.33 11.41 -19.89
N THR A 450 -5.31 10.24 -20.50
CA THR A 450 -5.79 8.99 -19.90
C THR A 450 -4.68 7.96 -19.78
N LEU A 451 -4.85 7.02 -18.84
CA LEU A 451 -3.99 5.87 -18.67
C LEU A 451 -4.85 4.61 -18.47
N ASP A 452 -4.69 3.66 -19.37
CA ASP A 452 -5.21 2.31 -19.22
C ASP A 452 -4.09 1.36 -18.80
N ARG A 453 -4.31 0.61 -17.70
CA ARG A 453 -3.30 -0.33 -17.19
C ARG A 453 -3.91 -1.67 -16.86
N LEU A 454 -3.30 -2.74 -17.39
CA LEU A 454 -3.51 -4.10 -16.93
C LEU A 454 -2.30 -4.55 -16.11
N GLN A 455 -2.50 -4.92 -14.85
CA GLN A 455 -1.46 -5.42 -13.96
C GLN A 455 -1.76 -6.85 -13.53
N LEU A 456 -0.75 -7.70 -13.62
CA LEU A 456 -0.75 -9.08 -13.12
C LEU A 456 0.25 -9.19 -11.97
N THR A 457 -0.06 -10.00 -10.98
CA THR A 457 0.82 -10.19 -9.82
C THR A 457 0.83 -11.62 -9.30
N THR A 458 1.96 -11.99 -8.73
CA THR A 458 2.08 -13.16 -7.85
C THR A 458 2.73 -12.71 -6.54
N LYS A 459 2.08 -13.04 -5.41
CA LYS A 459 2.55 -12.67 -4.07
C LYS A 459 2.54 -13.89 -3.15
N TYR A 460 3.67 -14.17 -2.53
CA TYR A 460 3.81 -15.19 -1.48
C TYR A 460 4.22 -14.53 -0.17
N SER A 461 3.38 -14.68 0.85
CA SER A 461 3.62 -14.15 2.21
C SER A 461 4.23 -15.22 3.11
N PHE A 462 5.16 -14.86 3.98
CA PHE A 462 5.84 -15.78 4.92
C PHE A 462 5.82 -15.27 6.36
#